data_666b1fdd15558484982affe92c43db4b
#
_entry.id   666b1fdd15558484982affe92c43db4b
#
_cell.length_a   1.000
_cell.length_b   1.000
_cell.length_c   1.000
_cell.angle_alpha   90.00
_cell.angle_beta   90.00
_cell.angle_gamma   90.00
#
_symmetry.space_group_name_H-M   'P 1'
#
loop_
_entity.id
_entity.type
_entity.pdbx_description
1 polymer ?
#
loop_
_entity_poly.entity_id
_entity_poly.type
_entity_poly.pdbx_seq_one_letter_code
_entity_poly.pdbx_strand_id
1 'polypeptide(L)'
;MNFRRDFIKFPFAAALVGSLALTALPSFAQSVTLLNVSYDPTRELYVEFNQAFAKHWKAKTGQDVTIKQSHGGSGKQARSIIDGLDADVATLALAGDTDALHTNGGWIPKDWQKRLPHNSSP
;
A
#
# COMPACT_ATOMS: atom_id res chain seq x y z
N MET A 1 -65.00 59.48 -11.82
CA MET A 1 -64.60 58.08 -11.99
C MET A 1 -63.09 58.01 -12.07
N ASN A 2 -62.43 57.92 -10.93
CA ASN A 2 -60.95 58.05 -10.80
C ASN A 2 -60.33 56.68 -10.53
N PHE A 3 -59.61 56.16 -11.50
CA PHE A 3 -58.79 54.96 -11.36
C PHE A 3 -57.45 55.31 -10.69
N ARG A 4 -57.25 54.95 -9.46
CA ARG A 4 -55.97 55.03 -8.77
C ARG A 4 -55.13 53.79 -9.15
N ARG A 5 -53.97 54.05 -9.74
CA ARG A 5 -52.92 53.02 -10.04
C ARG A 5 -52.08 52.88 -8.81
N ASP A 6 -52.24 51.77 -8.10
CA ASP A 6 -51.35 51.40 -6.97
C ASP A 6 -50.12 50.72 -7.54
N PHE A 7 -48.98 51.35 -7.31
CA PHE A 7 -47.65 50.82 -7.59
C PHE A 7 -47.27 49.82 -6.50
N ILE A 8 -47.24 48.54 -6.81
CA ILE A 8 -46.72 47.50 -5.92
C ILE A 8 -45.19 47.54 -5.96
N LYS A 9 -44.59 47.93 -4.86
CA LYS A 9 -43.16 47.85 -4.66
C LYS A 9 -42.75 46.43 -4.26
N PHE A 10 -42.00 45.75 -5.12
CA PHE A 10 -41.37 44.49 -4.80
C PHE A 10 -40.07 44.75 -4.00
N PRO A 11 -39.85 44.10 -2.83
CA PRO A 11 -38.58 44.20 -2.18
C PRO A 11 -37.57 43.25 -2.86
N PHE A 12 -36.42 43.79 -3.17
CA PHE A 12 -35.23 43.03 -3.64
C PHE A 12 -34.77 42.13 -2.52
N ALA A 13 -34.96 40.82 -2.69
CA ALA A 13 -34.33 39.79 -1.83
C ALA A 13 -32.90 39.60 -2.29
N ALA A 14 -31.96 40.08 -1.51
CA ALA A 14 -30.54 39.83 -1.70
C ALA A 14 -30.26 38.34 -1.40
N ALA A 15 -29.98 37.54 -2.42
CA ALA A 15 -29.52 36.18 -2.27
C ALA A 15 -28.08 36.17 -1.76
N LEU A 16 -27.88 35.84 -0.49
CA LEU A 16 -26.58 35.54 0.11
C LEU A 16 -26.11 34.19 -0.45
N VAL A 17 -25.21 34.22 -1.43
CA VAL A 17 -24.51 33.03 -1.91
C VAL A 17 -23.46 32.68 -0.86
N GLY A 18 -23.82 31.80 0.05
CA GLY A 18 -22.89 31.20 1.02
C GLY A 18 -21.90 30.28 0.28
N SER A 19 -20.66 30.75 0.11
CA SER A 19 -19.55 29.91 -0.35
C SER A 19 -19.27 28.83 0.70
N LEU A 20 -19.73 27.59 0.46
CA LEU A 20 -19.26 26.41 1.20
C LEU A 20 -17.78 26.18 0.81
N ALA A 21 -16.87 26.71 1.62
CA ALA A 21 -15.47 26.29 1.57
C ALA A 21 -15.42 24.81 2.00
N LEU A 22 -15.30 23.88 1.05
CA LEU A 22 -14.94 22.50 1.34
C LEU A 22 -13.52 22.51 1.89
N THR A 23 -13.38 22.51 3.21
CA THR A 23 -12.09 22.24 3.86
C THR A 23 -11.78 20.77 3.64
N ALA A 24 -10.87 20.49 2.69
CA ALA A 24 -10.29 19.17 2.51
C ALA A 24 -9.54 18.82 3.82
N LEU A 25 -10.13 17.92 4.62
CA LEU A 25 -9.45 17.36 5.78
C LEU A 25 -8.22 16.61 5.27
N PRO A 26 -7.04 16.77 5.89
CA PRO A 26 -5.87 15.98 5.54
C PRO A 26 -6.22 14.51 5.77
N SER A 27 -6.29 13.74 4.71
CA SER A 27 -6.40 12.28 4.80
C SER A 27 -5.06 11.78 5.34
N PHE A 28 -5.00 11.49 6.64
CA PHE A 28 -3.84 10.79 7.20
C PHE A 28 -3.80 9.41 6.56
N ALA A 29 -2.78 9.19 5.74
CA ALA A 29 -2.56 7.89 5.14
C ALA A 29 -2.39 6.86 6.28
N GLN A 30 -3.25 5.83 6.29
CA GLN A 30 -3.24 4.79 7.30
C GLN A 30 -1.87 4.11 7.31
N SER A 31 -1.31 3.83 8.50
CA SER A 31 -0.06 3.07 8.64
C SER A 31 -0.26 1.63 8.14
N VAL A 32 0.74 1.11 7.44
CA VAL A 32 0.74 -0.25 6.89
C VAL A 32 1.83 -1.08 7.58
N THR A 33 1.51 -2.33 7.87
CA THR A 33 2.50 -3.31 8.33
C THR A 33 2.69 -4.36 7.25
N LEU A 34 3.95 -4.60 6.86
CA LEU A 34 4.34 -5.65 5.91
C LEU A 34 5.19 -6.70 6.62
N LEU A 35 5.11 -7.95 6.15
CA LEU A 35 6.00 -9.03 6.57
C LEU A 35 6.95 -9.41 5.43
N ASN A 36 8.25 -9.16 5.62
CA ASN A 36 9.32 -9.62 4.74
C ASN A 36 9.87 -10.95 5.25
N VAL A 37 9.67 -11.99 4.49
CA VAL A 37 10.18 -13.34 4.75
C VAL A 37 11.40 -13.59 3.88
N SER A 38 12.55 -13.92 4.46
CA SER A 38 13.78 -14.05 3.70
C SER A 38 14.66 -15.23 4.11
N TYR A 39 15.52 -15.63 3.20
CA TYR A 39 16.59 -16.58 3.45
C TYR A 39 17.63 -15.97 4.41
N ASP A 40 18.11 -16.77 5.34
CA ASP A 40 18.90 -16.32 6.50
C ASP A 40 20.13 -15.44 6.20
N PRO A 41 20.95 -15.73 5.17
CA PRO A 41 22.11 -14.89 4.83
C PRO A 41 21.77 -13.44 4.42
N THR A 42 20.54 -13.16 4.10
CA THR A 42 20.09 -11.79 3.71
C THR A 42 19.54 -10.98 4.87
N ARG A 43 19.70 -11.46 6.09
CA ARG A 43 19.16 -10.84 7.32
C ARG A 43 19.60 -9.39 7.49
N GLU A 44 20.90 -9.16 7.50
CA GLU A 44 21.48 -7.82 7.70
C GLU A 44 21.12 -6.87 6.56
N LEU A 45 21.19 -7.38 5.33
CA LEU A 45 20.75 -6.62 4.15
C LEU A 45 19.32 -6.09 4.34
N TYR A 46 18.40 -6.93 4.76
CA TYR A 46 17.01 -6.52 4.91
C TYR A 46 16.74 -5.64 6.12
N VAL A 47 17.56 -5.70 7.18
CA VAL A 47 17.50 -4.71 8.26
C VAL A 47 17.72 -3.30 7.71
N GLU A 48 18.77 -3.10 6.91
CA GLU A 48 19.11 -1.80 6.34
C GLU A 48 18.13 -1.41 5.21
N PHE A 49 17.84 -2.34 4.31
CA PHE A 49 16.94 -2.10 3.17
C PHE A 49 15.53 -1.70 3.63
N ASN A 50 14.97 -2.40 4.60
CA ASN A 50 13.61 -2.13 5.08
C ASN A 50 13.52 -0.76 5.76
N GLN A 51 14.57 -0.35 6.49
CA GLN A 51 14.64 0.99 7.07
C GLN A 51 14.72 2.08 5.98
N ALA A 52 15.56 1.87 4.97
CA ALA A 52 15.70 2.79 3.84
C ALA A 52 14.39 2.88 3.05
N PHE A 53 13.74 1.75 2.80
CA PHE A 53 12.45 1.70 2.12
C PHE A 53 11.37 2.44 2.90
N ALA A 54 11.21 2.19 4.19
CA ALA A 54 10.21 2.84 5.01
C ALA A 54 10.39 4.37 5.01
N LYS A 55 11.63 4.84 5.11
CA LYS A 55 11.96 6.27 5.03
C LYS A 55 11.62 6.85 3.65
N HIS A 56 12.00 6.15 2.57
CA HIS A 56 11.69 6.56 1.20
C HIS A 56 10.18 6.63 0.96
N TRP A 57 9.44 5.61 1.38
CA TRP A 57 7.99 5.54 1.22
C TRP A 57 7.27 6.66 1.95
N LYS A 58 7.68 6.91 3.20
CA LYS A 58 7.17 8.04 3.99
C LYS A 58 7.40 9.38 3.30
N ALA A 59 8.60 9.62 2.78
CA ALA A 59 8.92 10.86 2.08
C ALA A 59 8.10 11.01 0.79
N LYS A 60 7.84 9.91 0.07
CA LYS A 60 7.13 9.91 -1.21
C LYS A 60 5.62 10.02 -1.06
N THR A 61 5.04 9.39 -0.05
CA THR A 61 3.58 9.20 0.07
C THR A 61 2.95 9.79 1.32
N GLY A 62 3.76 10.15 2.31
CA GLY A 62 3.29 10.55 3.64
C GLY A 62 2.84 9.38 4.52
N GLN A 63 2.81 8.14 3.99
CA GLN A 63 2.35 6.96 4.69
C GLN A 63 3.47 6.31 5.51
N ASP A 64 3.18 5.95 6.76
CA ASP A 64 4.08 5.16 7.59
C ASP A 64 3.97 3.68 7.24
N VAL A 65 5.13 3.02 7.07
CA VAL A 65 5.25 1.59 6.83
C VAL A 65 6.12 0.97 7.93
N THR A 66 5.59 -0.06 8.58
CA THR A 66 6.34 -0.91 9.50
C THR A 66 6.63 -2.24 8.81
N ILE A 67 7.91 -2.65 8.71
CA ILE A 67 8.28 -3.89 8.06
C ILE A 67 8.79 -4.87 9.12
N LYS A 68 7.97 -5.89 9.37
CA LYS A 68 8.37 -7.06 10.18
C LYS A 68 9.22 -8.00 9.34
N GLN A 69 10.07 -8.77 10.00
CA GLN A 69 11.01 -9.68 9.33
C GLN A 69 10.90 -11.09 9.90
N SER A 70 10.99 -12.07 9.01
CA SER A 70 11.17 -13.48 9.35
C SER A 70 12.34 -14.03 8.54
N HIS A 71 13.34 -14.61 9.20
CA HIS A 71 14.53 -15.14 8.56
C HIS A 71 14.71 -16.62 8.92
N GLY A 72 15.25 -17.41 7.98
CA GLY A 72 15.49 -18.82 8.21
C GLY A 72 15.96 -19.54 6.94
N GLY A 73 16.08 -20.86 7.01
CA GLY A 73 16.37 -21.67 5.83
C GLY A 73 15.31 -21.50 4.74
N SER A 74 15.73 -21.42 3.47
CA SER A 74 14.87 -21.10 2.32
C SER A 74 13.63 -22.00 2.24
N GLY A 75 13.81 -23.32 2.20
CA GLY A 75 12.68 -24.25 2.15
C GLY A 75 11.79 -24.21 3.40
N LYS A 76 12.35 -23.89 4.59
CA LYS A 76 11.56 -23.70 5.79
C LYS A 76 10.68 -22.47 5.69
N GLN A 77 11.20 -21.39 5.15
CA GLN A 77 10.40 -20.14 4.92
C GLN A 77 9.31 -20.36 3.90
N ALA A 78 9.62 -21.03 2.78
CA ALA A 78 8.61 -21.42 1.79
C ALA A 78 7.49 -22.25 2.45
N ARG A 79 7.86 -23.23 3.26
CA ARG A 79 6.91 -24.07 3.98
C ARG A 79 6.04 -23.29 4.95
N SER A 80 6.64 -22.37 5.71
CA SER A 80 5.89 -21.52 6.65
C SER A 80 4.81 -20.70 5.93
N ILE A 81 5.11 -20.15 4.73
CA ILE A 81 4.14 -19.41 3.92
C ILE A 81 3.02 -20.35 3.44
N ILE A 82 3.38 -21.54 2.95
CA ILE A 82 2.40 -22.53 2.51
C ILE A 82 1.47 -22.95 3.66
N ASP A 83 2.01 -23.07 4.85
CA ASP A 83 1.28 -23.43 6.07
C ASP A 83 0.52 -22.27 6.71
N GLY A 84 0.51 -21.06 6.08
CA GLY A 84 -0.34 -19.94 6.46
C GLY A 84 0.36 -18.72 7.06
N LEU A 85 1.70 -18.63 6.99
CA LEU A 85 2.39 -17.39 7.34
C LEU A 85 2.05 -16.31 6.31
N ASP A 86 1.38 -15.26 6.75
CA ASP A 86 0.90 -14.15 5.91
C ASP A 86 2.07 -13.21 5.54
N ALA A 87 2.80 -13.61 4.50
CA ALA A 87 3.97 -12.89 3.99
C ALA A 87 3.59 -11.97 2.82
N ASP A 88 4.02 -10.72 2.90
CA ASP A 88 3.86 -9.75 1.79
C ASP A 88 5.00 -9.83 0.78
N VAL A 89 6.19 -10.17 1.25
CA VAL A 89 7.39 -10.32 0.43
C VAL A 89 8.14 -11.58 0.83
N ALA A 90 8.56 -12.37 -0.16
CA ALA A 90 9.39 -13.55 0.06
C ALA A 90 10.64 -13.49 -0.82
N THR A 91 11.82 -13.59 -0.20
CA THR A 91 13.11 -13.70 -0.88
C THR A 91 13.76 -15.01 -0.47
N LEU A 92 13.69 -15.99 -1.36
CA LEU A 92 14.14 -17.36 -1.14
C LEU A 92 15.44 -17.65 -1.91
N ALA A 93 16.20 -18.64 -1.48
CA ALA A 93 17.49 -18.94 -2.07
C ALA A 93 17.39 -19.69 -3.41
N LEU A 94 16.33 -20.49 -3.59
CA LEU A 94 16.19 -21.39 -4.72
C LEU A 94 14.89 -21.16 -5.48
N ALA A 95 14.95 -21.21 -6.82
CA ALA A 95 13.77 -21.11 -7.65
C ALA A 95 12.73 -22.19 -7.29
N GLY A 96 13.16 -23.42 -6.97
CA GLY A 96 12.26 -24.50 -6.57
C GLY A 96 11.48 -24.22 -5.28
N ASP A 97 12.08 -23.49 -4.32
CA ASP A 97 11.37 -23.07 -3.12
C ASP A 97 10.32 -22.00 -3.44
N THR A 98 10.61 -21.13 -4.39
CA THR A 98 9.65 -20.14 -4.90
C THR A 98 8.55 -20.80 -5.71
N ASP A 99 8.88 -21.78 -6.58
CA ASP A 99 7.90 -22.57 -7.33
C ASP A 99 6.94 -23.31 -6.41
N ALA A 100 7.40 -23.74 -5.24
CA ALA A 100 6.56 -24.41 -4.26
C ALA A 100 5.42 -23.51 -3.75
N LEU A 101 5.62 -22.19 -3.69
CA LEU A 101 4.56 -21.24 -3.34
C LEU A 101 3.43 -21.21 -4.37
N HIS A 102 3.76 -21.41 -5.66
CA HIS A 102 2.76 -21.59 -6.69
C HIS A 102 2.09 -22.95 -6.60
N THR A 103 2.88 -24.02 -6.54
CA THR A 103 2.40 -25.40 -6.67
C THR A 103 1.53 -25.83 -5.49
N ASN A 104 1.88 -25.41 -4.28
CA ASN A 104 1.21 -25.86 -3.06
C ASN A 104 0.23 -24.85 -2.47
N GLY A 105 0.22 -23.61 -2.93
CA GLY A 105 -0.64 -22.59 -2.36
C GLY A 105 -1.29 -21.64 -3.38
N GLY A 106 -0.80 -21.61 -4.60
CA GLY A 106 -1.29 -20.67 -5.61
C GLY A 106 -1.02 -19.20 -5.27
N TRP A 107 -0.09 -18.93 -4.34
CA TRP A 107 0.20 -17.59 -3.82
C TRP A 107 0.85 -16.68 -4.84
N ILE A 108 1.57 -17.25 -5.81
CA ILE A 108 2.23 -16.52 -6.88
C ILE A 108 1.88 -17.13 -8.23
N PRO A 109 1.92 -16.35 -9.33
CA PRO A 109 1.66 -16.89 -10.67
C PRO A 109 2.78 -17.86 -11.09
N LYS A 110 2.43 -18.84 -11.96
CA LYS A 110 3.36 -19.85 -12.48
C LYS A 110 4.55 -19.22 -13.22
N ASP A 111 4.31 -18.09 -13.86
CA ASP A 111 5.30 -17.38 -14.69
C ASP A 111 5.98 -16.21 -13.94
N TRP A 112 6.08 -16.31 -12.61
CA TRP A 112 6.67 -15.27 -11.76
C TRP A 112 8.06 -14.82 -12.24
N GLN A 113 8.87 -15.73 -12.78
CA GLN A 113 10.20 -15.42 -13.31
C GLN A 113 10.18 -14.52 -14.55
N LYS A 114 9.05 -14.40 -15.24
CA LYS A 114 8.92 -13.58 -16.46
C LYS A 114 8.50 -12.14 -16.16
N ARG A 115 8.12 -11.84 -14.93
CA ARG A 115 7.55 -10.53 -14.57
C ARG A 115 8.58 -9.40 -14.52
N LEU A 116 9.81 -9.73 -14.19
CA LEU A 116 10.93 -8.78 -14.11
C LEU A 116 12.11 -9.33 -14.91
N PRO A 117 12.91 -8.45 -15.53
CA PRO A 117 14.08 -8.88 -16.31
C PRO A 117 15.15 -9.55 -15.44
N HIS A 118 15.24 -9.18 -14.17
CA HIS A 118 16.14 -9.76 -13.19
C HIS A 118 15.32 -10.27 -12.01
N ASN A 119 15.04 -11.56 -12.01
CA ASN A 119 14.24 -12.22 -10.97
C ASN A 119 15.09 -12.88 -9.88
N SER A 120 16.40 -12.76 -9.95
CA SER A 120 17.32 -13.21 -8.92
C SER A 120 18.44 -12.18 -8.72
N SER A 121 18.98 -12.12 -7.50
CA SER A 121 20.20 -11.37 -7.23
C SER A 121 21.44 -12.20 -7.56
N PRO A 122 22.56 -11.59 -7.90
CA PRO A 122 23.84 -12.29 -8.08
C PRO A 122 24.31 -12.93 -6.78
#